data_e78c0c20d1166c55fc2eb060aedc8a2b
#
_entry.id   e78c0c20d1166c55fc2eb060aedc8a2b
#
_cell.length_a   1.000
_cell.length_b   1.000
_cell.length_c   1.000
_cell.angle_alpha   90.00
_cell.angle_beta   90.00
_cell.angle_gamma   90.00
#
_symmetry.space_group_name_H-M   'P 1'
#
loop_
_entity.id
_entity.type
_entity.pdbx_description
1 polymer ?
#
loop_
_entity_poly.entity_id
_entity_poly.type
_entity_poly.pdbx_seq_one_letter_code
_entity_poly.pdbx_strand_id
1 'polypeptide(L)'
;MKKITDIFKSHLYMMKLAFNSNGFPYILLLFVMILTYLMPTIELLATGKLLNTFQNLTSDSKGTVFTWLAVCVILKVFSYLFASLKYNYREIVCQKSENVINELIMKQLGKKDASYMDDPKNADIIESVNVFRNLIYMAPTWFAESFGSLFTFVVCLITFLAYDPVIAVVFLLTFVPSIIVNIINSGKMDRYSVDSIPQNRKKDYYKAILTNRYWAGDVRIYKLKDFFLSRYIDLWNEISHERRKIFAKYSVIMAFADIVNLLGLVFIIIYSLRQCLSGTILIGTLT
;
A
#
# COMPACT_ATOMS: atom_id res chain seq x y z
N MET A 1 21.78 12.34 1.27
CA MET A 1 21.23 12.99 0.07
C MET A 1 21.25 12.10 -1.18
N LYS A 2 22.36 11.47 -1.61
CA LYS A 2 22.39 10.57 -2.80
C LYS A 2 21.29 9.50 -2.81
N LYS A 3 21.04 8.81 -1.68
CA LYS A 3 20.00 7.77 -1.58
C LYS A 3 18.58 8.26 -1.87
N ILE A 4 18.22 9.46 -1.42
CA ILE A 4 16.87 10.03 -1.64
C ILE A 4 16.71 10.41 -3.12
N THR A 5 17.75 10.96 -3.73
CA THR A 5 17.76 11.30 -5.16
C THR A 5 17.63 10.07 -6.06
N ASP A 6 18.26 8.95 -5.67
CA ASP A 6 18.19 7.70 -6.43
C ASP A 6 16.82 7.05 -6.31
N ILE A 7 16.20 7.09 -5.12
CA ILE A 7 14.83 6.63 -4.91
C ILE A 7 13.85 7.46 -5.76
N PHE A 8 13.99 8.79 -5.74
CA PHE A 8 13.14 9.67 -6.52
C PHE A 8 13.28 9.45 -8.04
N LYS A 9 14.52 9.26 -8.53
CA LYS A 9 14.79 8.91 -9.92
C LYS A 9 14.17 7.57 -10.32
N SER A 10 14.25 6.57 -9.46
CA SER A 10 13.64 5.26 -9.70
C SER A 10 12.12 5.34 -9.80
N HIS A 11 11.48 6.11 -8.90
CA HIS A 11 10.04 6.35 -8.94
C HIS A 11 9.62 7.11 -10.21
N LEU A 12 10.38 8.15 -10.60
CA LEU A 12 10.13 8.91 -11.81
C LEU A 12 10.29 8.06 -13.08
N TYR A 13 11.27 7.16 -13.08
CA TYR A 13 11.47 6.20 -14.17
C TYR A 13 10.28 5.23 -14.29
N MET A 14 9.81 4.69 -13.16
CA MET A 14 8.64 3.80 -13.13
C MET A 14 7.36 4.50 -13.57
N MET A 15 7.17 5.76 -13.17
CA MET A 15 6.05 6.59 -13.66
C MET A 15 6.12 6.79 -15.18
N LYS A 16 7.30 7.15 -15.69
CA LYS A 16 7.52 7.33 -17.12
C LYS A 16 7.26 6.04 -17.89
N LEU A 17 7.70 4.90 -17.36
CA LEU A 17 7.44 3.58 -17.92
C LEU A 17 5.94 3.30 -17.95
N ALA A 18 5.24 3.52 -16.83
CA ALA A 18 3.80 3.33 -16.73
C ALA A 18 3.01 4.21 -17.70
N PHE A 19 3.42 5.47 -17.81
CA PHE A 19 2.80 6.42 -18.74
C PHE A 19 3.02 6.01 -20.20
N ASN A 20 4.24 5.62 -20.56
CA ASN A 20 4.56 5.19 -21.91
C ASN A 20 3.89 3.85 -22.29
N SER A 21 3.71 2.95 -21.33
CA SER A 21 3.08 1.64 -21.57
C SER A 21 1.55 1.68 -21.56
N ASN A 22 0.96 2.56 -20.74
CA ASN A 22 -0.48 2.57 -20.49
C ASN A 22 -1.20 3.82 -21.04
N GLY A 23 -0.49 4.95 -21.26
CA GLY A 23 -1.08 6.18 -21.78
C GLY A 23 -2.34 6.63 -21.06
N PHE A 24 -3.45 6.71 -21.81
CA PHE A 24 -4.75 7.15 -21.30
C PHE A 24 -5.29 6.34 -20.09
N PRO A 25 -5.25 4.99 -20.05
CA PRO A 25 -5.68 4.22 -18.87
C PRO A 25 -4.99 4.61 -17.57
N TYR A 26 -3.70 5.00 -17.62
CA TYR A 26 -2.97 5.41 -16.42
C TYR A 26 -3.40 6.79 -15.92
N ILE A 27 -3.64 7.75 -16.83
CA ILE A 27 -4.19 9.06 -16.46
C ILE A 27 -5.56 8.90 -15.82
N LEU A 28 -6.42 8.05 -16.42
CA LEU A 28 -7.75 7.79 -15.90
C LEU A 28 -7.71 7.10 -14.53
N LEU A 29 -6.76 6.18 -14.32
CA LEU A 29 -6.52 5.58 -13.01
C LEU A 29 -6.16 6.65 -11.97
N LEU A 30 -5.23 7.56 -12.27
CA LEU A 30 -4.87 8.66 -11.35
C LEU A 30 -6.08 9.51 -10.98
N PHE A 31 -6.88 9.88 -11.96
CA PHE A 31 -8.09 10.67 -11.73
C PHE A 31 -9.12 9.94 -10.88
N VAL A 32 -9.40 8.68 -11.20
CA VAL A 32 -10.33 7.83 -10.41
C VAL A 32 -9.82 7.59 -9.00
N MET A 33 -8.49 7.45 -8.81
CA MET A 33 -7.87 7.33 -7.50
C MET A 33 -8.13 8.58 -6.64
N ILE A 34 -7.89 9.77 -7.18
CA ILE A 34 -8.16 11.03 -6.46
C ILE A 34 -9.63 11.09 -6.03
N LEU A 35 -10.56 10.81 -6.95
CA LEU A 35 -11.99 10.81 -6.62
C LEU A 35 -12.33 9.77 -5.55
N THR A 36 -11.84 8.53 -5.69
CA THR A 36 -12.11 7.46 -4.72
C THR A 36 -11.63 7.82 -3.32
N TYR A 37 -10.46 8.45 -3.21
CA TYR A 37 -9.88 8.83 -1.92
C TYR A 37 -10.51 10.10 -1.32
N LEU A 38 -11.12 10.97 -2.14
CA LEU A 38 -11.87 12.15 -1.68
C LEU A 38 -13.29 11.82 -1.21
N MET A 39 -13.93 10.80 -1.79
CA MET A 39 -15.32 10.47 -1.49
C MET A 39 -15.61 10.31 0.01
N PRO A 40 -14.82 9.59 0.84
CA PRO A 40 -15.09 9.46 2.26
C PRO A 40 -15.13 10.80 2.99
N THR A 41 -14.25 11.74 2.64
CA THR A 41 -14.23 13.08 3.26
C THR A 41 -15.49 13.88 2.88
N ILE A 42 -15.91 13.80 1.61
CA ILE A 42 -17.13 14.48 1.14
C ILE A 42 -18.37 13.86 1.79
N GLU A 43 -18.45 12.53 1.88
CA GLU A 43 -19.51 11.79 2.56
C GLU A 43 -19.62 12.21 4.04
N LEU A 44 -18.50 12.35 4.72
CA LEU A 44 -18.43 12.75 6.13
C LEU A 44 -18.95 14.16 6.33
N LEU A 45 -18.55 15.11 5.47
CA LEU A 45 -19.05 16.49 5.49
C LEU A 45 -20.55 16.56 5.22
N ALA A 46 -21.07 15.77 4.27
CA ALA A 46 -22.50 15.70 3.99
C ALA A 46 -23.29 15.10 5.16
N THR A 47 -22.75 14.05 5.78
CA THR A 47 -23.34 13.43 6.98
C THR A 47 -23.37 14.39 8.15
N GLY A 48 -22.30 15.18 8.36
CA GLY A 48 -22.24 16.23 9.37
C GLY A 48 -23.33 17.29 9.16
N LYS A 49 -23.55 17.74 7.90
CA LYS A 49 -24.66 18.67 7.58
C LYS A 49 -26.04 18.05 7.82
N LEU A 50 -26.21 16.77 7.50
CA LEU A 50 -27.44 16.04 7.79
C LEU A 50 -27.73 16.03 9.30
N LEU A 51 -26.73 15.70 10.12
CA LEU A 51 -26.87 15.69 11.59
C LEU A 51 -27.18 17.07 12.17
N ASN A 52 -26.54 18.11 11.67
CA ASN A 52 -26.83 19.48 12.07
C ASN A 52 -28.27 19.91 11.75
N THR A 53 -28.81 19.48 10.60
CA THR A 53 -30.22 19.74 10.25
C THR A 53 -31.19 18.94 11.14
N PHE A 54 -30.82 17.73 11.58
CA PHE A 54 -31.60 16.98 12.56
C PHE A 54 -31.62 17.63 13.94
N GLN A 55 -30.53 18.23 14.38
CA GLN A 55 -30.45 18.92 15.66
C GLN A 55 -31.38 20.16 15.73
N ASN A 56 -31.58 20.84 14.57
CA ASN A 56 -32.40 22.03 14.42
C ASN A 56 -33.74 21.75 13.77
N LEU A 57 -34.41 20.62 14.11
CA LEU A 57 -35.68 20.23 13.53
C LEU A 57 -36.80 21.21 13.86
N THR A 58 -37.22 21.98 12.85
CA THR A 58 -38.46 22.78 12.83
C THR A 58 -39.41 22.20 11.76
N SER A 59 -40.69 22.55 11.82
CA SER A 59 -41.70 22.05 10.86
C SER A 59 -41.29 22.28 9.40
N ASP A 60 -40.59 23.40 9.14
CA ASP A 60 -40.13 23.78 7.77
C ASP A 60 -38.83 23.11 7.35
N SER A 61 -38.08 22.47 8.28
CA SER A 61 -36.79 21.83 7.98
C SER A 61 -36.90 20.39 7.44
N LYS A 62 -38.11 19.80 7.39
CA LYS A 62 -38.32 18.42 6.91
C LYS A 62 -37.82 18.23 5.47
N GLY A 63 -38.09 19.18 4.59
CA GLY A 63 -37.61 19.15 3.20
C GLY A 63 -36.09 19.12 3.08
N THR A 64 -35.41 19.93 3.94
CA THR A 64 -33.96 20.03 3.96
C THR A 64 -33.30 18.75 4.46
N VAL A 65 -33.92 18.05 5.42
CA VAL A 65 -33.44 16.74 5.88
C VAL A 65 -33.50 15.71 4.77
N PHE A 66 -34.60 15.62 4.02
CA PHE A 66 -34.73 14.71 2.89
C PHE A 66 -33.74 15.02 1.77
N THR A 67 -33.44 16.30 1.50
CA THR A 67 -32.42 16.67 0.50
C THR A 67 -31.03 16.23 0.93
N TRP A 68 -30.61 16.45 2.17
CA TRP A 68 -29.30 15.98 2.65
C TRP A 68 -29.20 14.46 2.71
N LEU A 69 -30.30 13.76 3.06
CA LEU A 69 -30.35 12.31 3.03
C LEU A 69 -30.18 11.80 1.59
N ALA A 70 -30.87 12.39 0.62
CA ALA A 70 -30.71 12.04 -0.79
C ALA A 70 -29.28 12.30 -1.27
N VAL A 71 -28.65 13.42 -0.86
CA VAL A 71 -27.25 13.71 -1.19
C VAL A 71 -26.32 12.63 -0.61
N CYS A 72 -26.48 12.22 0.66
CA CYS A 72 -25.67 11.16 1.26
C CYS A 72 -25.80 9.82 0.51
N VAL A 73 -27.03 9.44 0.12
CA VAL A 73 -27.27 8.21 -0.67
C VAL A 73 -26.60 8.29 -2.04
N ILE A 74 -26.74 9.42 -2.74
CA ILE A 74 -26.11 9.63 -4.06
C ILE A 74 -24.59 9.56 -3.95
N LEU A 75 -23.99 10.25 -2.97
CA LEU A 75 -22.55 10.20 -2.74
C LEU A 75 -22.08 8.78 -2.47
N LYS A 76 -22.84 7.99 -1.69
CA LYS A 76 -22.52 6.59 -1.41
C LYS A 76 -22.54 5.72 -2.68
N VAL A 77 -23.51 5.92 -3.56
CA VAL A 77 -23.56 5.24 -4.86
C VAL A 77 -22.33 5.59 -5.71
N PHE A 78 -21.97 6.89 -5.78
CA PHE A 78 -20.77 7.32 -6.51
C PHE A 78 -19.50 6.74 -5.91
N SER A 79 -19.38 6.67 -4.59
CA SER A 79 -18.26 6.04 -3.90
C SER A 79 -18.05 4.58 -4.34
N TYR A 80 -19.11 3.78 -4.41
CA TYR A 80 -19.05 2.41 -4.91
C TYR A 80 -18.69 2.33 -6.41
N LEU A 81 -19.23 3.23 -7.22
CA LEU A 81 -18.91 3.29 -8.66
C LEU A 81 -17.41 3.60 -8.86
N PHE A 82 -16.88 4.61 -8.16
CA PHE A 82 -15.45 4.94 -8.26
C PHE A 82 -14.55 3.83 -7.71
N ALA A 83 -14.95 3.16 -6.64
CA ALA A 83 -14.21 2.00 -6.13
C ALA A 83 -14.15 0.85 -7.15
N SER A 84 -15.25 0.57 -7.85
CA SER A 84 -15.30 -0.43 -8.94
C SER A 84 -14.44 -0.02 -10.13
N LEU A 85 -14.54 1.24 -10.57
CA LEU A 85 -13.72 1.77 -11.67
C LEU A 85 -12.23 1.73 -11.30
N LYS A 86 -11.86 2.10 -10.06
CA LYS A 86 -10.50 2.01 -9.55
C LYS A 86 -9.95 0.59 -9.69
N TYR A 87 -10.71 -0.42 -9.27
CA TYR A 87 -10.29 -1.81 -9.37
C TYR A 87 -10.04 -2.22 -10.82
N ASN A 88 -10.95 -1.91 -11.74
CA ASN A 88 -10.83 -2.26 -13.14
C ASN A 88 -9.63 -1.59 -13.83
N TYR A 89 -9.43 -0.28 -13.63
CA TYR A 89 -8.30 0.43 -14.22
C TYR A 89 -6.96 0.03 -13.60
N ARG A 90 -6.95 -0.28 -12.31
CA ARG A 90 -5.78 -0.85 -11.64
C ARG A 90 -5.34 -2.16 -12.31
N GLU A 91 -6.28 -3.06 -12.55
CA GLU A 91 -6.01 -4.35 -13.20
C GLU A 91 -5.47 -4.16 -14.62
N ILE A 92 -6.11 -3.31 -15.43
CA ILE A 92 -5.64 -2.99 -16.79
C ILE A 92 -4.20 -2.45 -16.77
N VAL A 93 -3.89 -1.52 -15.86
CA VAL A 93 -2.55 -0.93 -15.73
C VAL A 93 -1.54 -1.97 -15.28
N CYS A 94 -1.87 -2.84 -14.32
CA CYS A 94 -1.00 -3.92 -13.87
C CYS A 94 -0.67 -4.88 -15.01
N GLN A 95 -1.66 -5.40 -15.73
CA GLN A 95 -1.47 -6.34 -16.83
C GLN A 95 -0.60 -5.77 -17.96
N LYS A 96 -0.86 -4.53 -18.37
CA LYS A 96 -0.04 -3.88 -19.39
C LYS A 96 1.39 -3.61 -18.90
N SER A 97 1.56 -3.20 -17.65
CA SER A 97 2.88 -2.99 -17.07
C SER A 97 3.66 -4.29 -16.95
N GLU A 98 3.00 -5.38 -16.56
CA GLU A 98 3.59 -6.72 -16.53
C GLU A 98 4.11 -7.13 -17.90
N ASN A 99 3.29 -6.98 -18.94
CA ASN A 99 3.68 -7.34 -20.31
C ASN A 99 4.92 -6.55 -20.79
N VAL A 100 4.94 -5.23 -20.58
CA VAL A 100 6.07 -4.39 -20.98
C VAL A 100 7.34 -4.72 -20.19
N ILE A 101 7.23 -5.00 -18.91
CA ILE A 101 8.38 -5.39 -18.08
C ILE A 101 8.92 -6.74 -18.50
N ASN A 102 8.05 -7.73 -18.75
CA ASN A 102 8.46 -9.03 -19.25
C ASN A 102 9.15 -8.93 -20.62
N GLU A 103 8.62 -8.10 -21.52
CA GLU A 103 9.24 -7.83 -22.82
C GLU A 103 10.64 -7.20 -22.67
N LEU A 104 10.80 -6.22 -21.75
CA LEU A 104 12.09 -5.62 -21.46
C LEU A 104 13.10 -6.63 -20.90
N ILE A 105 12.66 -7.47 -19.96
CA ILE A 105 13.50 -8.53 -19.38
C ILE A 105 13.94 -9.51 -20.46
N MET A 106 13.00 -10.03 -21.25
CA MET A 106 13.31 -10.96 -22.36
C MET A 106 14.25 -10.35 -23.38
N LYS A 107 14.05 -9.09 -23.78
CA LYS A 107 14.94 -8.38 -24.70
C LYS A 107 16.35 -8.19 -24.13
N GLN A 108 16.49 -7.95 -22.82
CA GLN A 108 17.80 -7.77 -22.20
C GLN A 108 18.52 -9.12 -22.02
N LEU A 109 17.83 -10.16 -21.58
CA LEU A 109 18.39 -11.49 -21.41
C LEU A 109 18.76 -12.12 -22.76
N GLY A 110 17.93 -11.94 -23.80
CA GLY A 110 18.22 -12.44 -25.14
C GLY A 110 19.41 -11.77 -25.85
N LYS A 111 19.93 -10.65 -25.33
CA LYS A 111 21.17 -10.02 -25.82
C LYS A 111 22.43 -10.54 -25.13
N LYS A 112 22.29 -11.36 -24.09
CA LYS A 112 23.41 -11.88 -23.30
C LYS A 112 23.82 -13.26 -23.82
N ASP A 113 25.12 -13.52 -23.73
CA ASP A 113 25.67 -14.85 -24.09
C ASP A 113 25.21 -15.91 -23.08
N ALA A 114 25.20 -17.18 -23.51
CA ALA A 114 24.84 -18.31 -22.66
C ALA A 114 25.70 -18.37 -21.38
N SER A 115 26.99 -18.07 -21.50
CA SER A 115 27.94 -18.00 -20.36
C SER A 115 27.54 -16.97 -19.28
N TYR A 116 26.74 -15.96 -19.62
CA TYR A 116 26.22 -14.99 -18.64
C TYR A 116 25.29 -15.66 -17.62
N MET A 117 24.55 -16.69 -18.04
CA MET A 117 23.63 -17.44 -17.17
C MET A 117 24.34 -18.37 -16.21
N ASP A 118 25.55 -18.81 -16.57
CA ASP A 118 26.34 -19.78 -15.78
C ASP A 118 27.10 -19.12 -14.61
N ASP A 119 27.30 -17.81 -14.65
CA ASP A 119 27.93 -17.07 -13.56
C ASP A 119 26.99 -16.97 -12.34
N PRO A 120 27.40 -17.45 -11.14
CA PRO A 120 26.59 -17.40 -9.94
C PRO A 120 26.11 -15.99 -9.55
N LYS A 121 26.94 -14.96 -9.81
CA LYS A 121 26.58 -13.55 -9.52
C LYS A 121 25.45 -13.07 -10.42
N ASN A 122 25.47 -13.44 -11.69
CA ASN A 122 24.43 -13.08 -12.64
C ASN A 122 23.14 -13.87 -12.36
N ALA A 123 23.26 -15.13 -11.91
CA ALA A 123 22.13 -15.94 -11.46
C ALA A 123 21.41 -15.29 -10.27
N ASP A 124 22.14 -14.70 -9.31
CA ASP A 124 21.55 -13.95 -8.19
C ASP A 124 20.83 -12.68 -8.66
N ILE A 125 21.34 -11.99 -9.68
CA ILE A 125 20.67 -10.83 -10.28
C ILE A 125 19.38 -11.25 -10.96
N ILE A 126 19.39 -12.31 -11.77
CA ILE A 126 18.20 -12.82 -12.45
C ILE A 126 17.15 -13.26 -11.45
N GLU A 127 17.57 -13.96 -10.38
CA GLU A 127 16.65 -14.36 -9.31
C GLU A 127 16.06 -13.15 -8.57
N SER A 128 16.87 -12.12 -8.31
CA SER A 128 16.39 -10.85 -7.74
C SER A 128 15.30 -10.23 -8.62
N VAL A 129 15.49 -10.21 -9.95
CA VAL A 129 14.50 -9.70 -10.89
C VAL A 129 13.21 -10.55 -10.83
N ASN A 130 13.31 -11.87 -10.73
CA ASN A 130 12.15 -12.76 -10.62
C ASN A 130 11.38 -12.54 -9.31
N VAL A 131 12.09 -12.42 -8.18
CA VAL A 131 11.49 -12.18 -6.85
C VAL A 131 10.77 -10.82 -6.82
N PHE A 132 11.40 -9.78 -7.37
CA PHE A 132 10.83 -8.42 -7.34
C PHE A 132 9.92 -8.10 -8.53
N ARG A 133 9.80 -8.98 -9.52
CA ARG A 133 8.98 -8.76 -10.71
C ARG A 133 7.56 -8.32 -10.38
N ASN A 134 6.90 -9.03 -9.45
CA ASN A 134 5.53 -8.72 -9.02
C ASN A 134 5.43 -7.32 -8.38
N LEU A 135 6.45 -6.88 -7.65
CA LEU A 135 6.50 -5.55 -7.05
C LEU A 135 6.71 -4.48 -8.12
N ILE A 136 7.51 -4.78 -9.14
CA ILE A 136 7.85 -3.83 -10.19
C ILE A 136 6.64 -3.49 -11.06
N TYR A 137 5.85 -4.49 -11.49
CA TYR A 137 4.67 -4.19 -12.32
C TYR A 137 3.51 -3.57 -11.54
N MET A 138 3.45 -3.77 -10.22
CA MET A 138 2.48 -3.11 -9.33
C MET A 138 2.89 -1.69 -8.91
N ALA A 139 4.17 -1.32 -9.06
CA ALA A 139 4.68 -0.02 -8.64
C ALA A 139 3.90 1.18 -9.19
N PRO A 140 3.45 1.21 -10.47
CA PRO A 140 2.63 2.30 -10.99
C PRO A 140 1.31 2.50 -10.26
N THR A 141 0.67 1.41 -9.86
CA THR A 141 -0.62 1.47 -9.14
C THR A 141 -0.44 1.92 -7.71
N TRP A 142 0.62 1.47 -7.02
CA TRP A 142 0.96 1.96 -5.68
C TRP A 142 1.32 3.43 -5.67
N PHE A 143 1.96 3.92 -6.73
CA PHE A 143 2.23 5.33 -6.88
C PHE A 143 0.92 6.12 -7.02
N ALA A 144 -0.01 5.66 -7.85
CA ALA A 144 -1.32 6.27 -8.00
C ALA A 144 -2.11 6.28 -6.67
N GLU A 145 -2.06 5.18 -5.91
CA GLU A 145 -2.66 5.07 -4.57
C GLU A 145 -2.02 6.06 -3.58
N SER A 146 -0.69 6.14 -3.56
CA SER A 146 0.04 7.08 -2.69
C SER A 146 -0.26 8.53 -3.02
N PHE A 147 -0.40 8.85 -4.30
CA PHE A 147 -0.76 10.19 -4.75
C PHE A 147 -2.19 10.56 -4.34
N GLY A 148 -3.14 9.63 -4.51
CA GLY A 148 -4.52 9.82 -4.07
C GLY A 148 -4.64 10.01 -2.55
N SER A 149 -3.95 9.18 -1.76
CA SER A 149 -3.96 9.28 -0.30
C SER A 149 -3.28 10.55 0.21
N LEU A 150 -2.17 10.99 -0.42
CA LEU A 150 -1.54 12.26 -0.09
C LEU A 150 -2.48 13.45 -0.34
N PHE A 151 -3.19 13.42 -1.46
CA PHE A 151 -4.17 14.46 -1.78
C PHE A 151 -5.29 14.53 -0.74
N THR A 152 -5.84 13.37 -0.34
CA THR A 152 -6.85 13.30 0.74
C THR A 152 -6.31 13.80 2.07
N PHE A 153 -5.08 13.44 2.42
CA PHE A 153 -4.42 13.93 3.64
C PHE A 153 -4.35 15.47 3.67
N VAL A 154 -3.97 16.09 2.55
CA VAL A 154 -3.91 17.55 2.42
C VAL A 154 -5.32 18.16 2.57
N VAL A 155 -6.33 17.58 1.93
CA VAL A 155 -7.72 18.07 2.05
C VAL A 155 -8.23 17.95 3.49
N CYS A 156 -8.00 16.82 4.16
CA CYS A 156 -8.35 16.64 5.58
C CYS A 156 -7.64 17.66 6.47
N LEU A 157 -6.36 17.89 6.24
CA LEU A 157 -5.59 18.87 6.99
C LEU A 157 -6.15 20.29 6.83
N ILE A 158 -6.48 20.70 5.60
CA ILE A 158 -7.12 22.01 5.32
C ILE A 158 -8.47 22.08 6.03
N THR A 159 -9.26 21.01 6.01
CA THR A 159 -10.55 20.95 6.68
C THR A 159 -10.39 21.13 8.19
N PHE A 160 -9.45 20.43 8.83
CA PHE A 160 -9.19 20.59 10.26
C PHE A 160 -8.67 21.97 10.61
N LEU A 161 -7.79 22.57 9.80
CA LEU A 161 -7.31 23.94 9.99
C LEU A 161 -8.45 24.98 9.90
N ALA A 162 -9.42 24.73 9.02
CA ALA A 162 -10.58 25.62 8.87
C ALA A 162 -11.55 25.55 10.06
N TYR A 163 -11.61 24.40 10.75
CA TYR A 163 -12.46 24.24 11.93
C TYR A 163 -11.74 24.66 13.21
N ASP A 164 -10.58 24.09 13.51
CA ASP A 164 -9.78 24.42 14.70
C ASP A 164 -8.30 24.07 14.49
N PRO A 165 -7.39 25.05 14.55
CA PRO A 165 -5.96 24.81 14.38
C PRO A 165 -5.36 23.83 15.41
N VAL A 166 -5.94 23.74 16.63
CA VAL A 166 -5.47 22.82 17.67
C VAL A 166 -5.67 21.38 17.24
N ILE A 167 -6.82 21.06 16.64
CA ILE A 167 -7.12 19.72 16.12
C ILE A 167 -6.12 19.33 15.01
N ALA A 168 -5.85 20.26 14.10
CA ALA A 168 -4.89 20.03 13.00
C ALA A 168 -3.47 19.75 13.51
N VAL A 169 -3.00 20.49 14.52
CA VAL A 169 -1.66 20.29 15.11
C VAL A 169 -1.58 18.93 15.82
N VAL A 170 -2.57 18.60 16.65
CA VAL A 170 -2.62 17.29 17.34
C VAL A 170 -2.65 16.15 16.33
N PHE A 171 -3.48 16.26 15.30
CA PHE A 171 -3.54 15.27 14.22
C PHE A 171 -2.18 15.06 13.57
N LEU A 172 -1.47 16.12 13.19
CA LEU A 172 -0.12 16.00 12.61
C LEU A 172 0.86 15.33 13.56
N LEU A 173 0.90 15.75 14.83
CA LEU A 173 1.85 15.23 15.82
C LEU A 173 1.64 13.73 16.10
N THR A 174 0.40 13.26 16.08
CA THR A 174 0.09 11.85 16.36
C THR A 174 0.45 10.91 15.23
N PHE A 175 0.49 11.38 13.98
CA PHE A 175 0.89 10.56 12.82
C PHE A 175 2.40 10.40 12.66
N VAL A 176 3.20 11.34 13.16
CA VAL A 176 4.66 11.33 13.00
C VAL A 176 5.33 10.04 13.50
N PRO A 177 5.03 9.51 14.70
CA PRO A 177 5.64 8.28 15.18
C PRO A 177 5.36 7.08 14.27
N SER A 178 4.12 6.91 13.81
CA SER A 178 3.73 5.79 12.92
C SER A 178 4.45 5.89 11.57
N ILE A 179 4.58 7.09 11.00
CA ILE A 179 5.32 7.29 9.74
C ILE A 179 6.80 6.91 9.91
N ILE A 180 7.46 7.38 10.98
CA ILE A 180 8.88 7.08 11.24
C ILE A 180 9.09 5.56 11.39
N VAL A 181 8.25 4.90 12.19
CA VAL A 181 8.35 3.45 12.42
C VAL A 181 8.14 2.67 11.12
N ASN A 182 7.16 3.07 10.30
CA ASN A 182 6.90 2.44 9.00
C ASN A 182 8.09 2.57 8.05
N ILE A 183 8.70 3.75 7.93
CA ILE A 183 9.88 3.97 7.07
C ILE A 183 11.06 3.08 7.54
N ILE A 184 11.30 3.01 8.84
CA ILE A 184 12.39 2.18 9.40
C ILE A 184 12.11 0.69 9.16
N ASN A 185 10.89 0.24 9.42
CA ASN A 185 10.47 -1.15 9.23
C ASN A 185 10.60 -1.58 7.76
N SER A 186 10.02 -0.80 6.83
CA SER A 186 10.12 -1.08 5.40
C SER A 186 11.58 -1.18 4.95
N GLY A 187 12.43 -0.23 5.35
CA GLY A 187 13.85 -0.27 4.99
C GLY A 187 14.62 -1.46 5.55
N LYS A 188 14.24 -1.99 6.72
CA LYS A 188 14.83 -3.22 7.28
C LYS A 188 14.34 -4.46 6.57
N MET A 189 13.03 -4.48 6.25
CA MET A 189 12.41 -5.60 5.55
C MET A 189 12.94 -5.74 4.12
N ASP A 190 13.14 -4.62 3.43
CA ASP A 190 13.71 -4.60 2.08
C ASP A 190 15.14 -5.14 2.08
N ARG A 191 15.96 -4.71 3.05
CA ARG A 191 17.32 -5.25 3.20
C ARG A 191 17.31 -6.75 3.45
N TYR A 192 16.50 -7.21 4.40
CA TYR A 192 16.37 -8.64 4.68
C TYR A 192 15.91 -9.42 3.43
N SER A 193 14.98 -8.88 2.66
CA SER A 193 14.51 -9.51 1.41
C SER A 193 15.64 -9.67 0.39
N VAL A 194 16.51 -8.67 0.25
CA VAL A 194 17.69 -8.74 -0.63
C VAL A 194 18.74 -9.71 -0.08
N ASP A 195 19.08 -9.60 1.19
CA ASP A 195 20.12 -10.42 1.82
C ASP A 195 19.76 -11.93 1.86
N SER A 196 18.46 -12.25 1.90
CA SER A 196 17.95 -13.62 1.91
C SER A 196 17.82 -14.28 0.52
N ILE A 197 18.09 -13.55 -0.58
CA ILE A 197 17.95 -14.09 -1.96
C ILE A 197 18.77 -15.38 -2.18
N PRO A 198 20.06 -15.45 -1.81
CA PRO A 198 20.85 -16.67 -2.04
C PRO A 198 20.32 -17.88 -1.26
N GLN A 199 19.84 -17.67 -0.02
CA GLN A 199 19.24 -18.72 0.79
C GLN A 199 17.89 -19.17 0.21
N ASN A 200 17.05 -18.25 -0.23
CA ASN A 200 15.78 -18.56 -0.88
C ASN A 200 16.00 -19.34 -2.19
N ARG A 201 16.95 -18.94 -3.02
CA ARG A 201 17.33 -19.69 -4.24
C ARG A 201 17.73 -21.12 -3.92
N LYS A 202 18.57 -21.33 -2.89
CA LYS A 202 19.00 -22.66 -2.44
C LYS A 202 17.82 -23.50 -1.93
N LYS A 203 16.91 -22.89 -1.19
CA LYS A 203 15.68 -23.52 -0.71
C LYS A 203 14.77 -23.95 -1.88
N ASP A 204 14.58 -23.06 -2.85
CA ASP A 204 13.74 -23.32 -4.01
C ASP A 204 14.35 -24.36 -4.97
N TYR A 205 15.68 -24.44 -5.04
CA TYR A 205 16.39 -25.54 -5.69
C TYR A 205 16.06 -26.90 -5.06
N TYR A 206 16.12 -27.03 -3.72
CA TYR A 206 15.75 -28.28 -3.05
C TYR A 206 14.28 -28.65 -3.28
N LYS A 207 13.40 -27.65 -3.26
CA LYS A 207 11.98 -27.83 -3.59
C LYS A 207 11.82 -28.34 -5.04
N ALA A 208 12.53 -27.72 -5.99
CA ALA A 208 12.44 -28.09 -7.40
C ALA A 208 12.91 -29.54 -7.66
N ILE A 209 13.96 -30.02 -7.00
CA ILE A 209 14.40 -31.42 -7.09
C ILE A 209 13.29 -32.39 -6.68
N LEU A 210 12.54 -32.07 -5.61
CA LEU A 210 11.47 -32.93 -5.11
C LEU A 210 10.16 -32.85 -5.90
N THR A 211 9.91 -31.73 -6.60
CA THR A 211 8.62 -31.47 -7.27
C THR A 211 8.71 -31.56 -8.80
N ASN A 212 9.90 -31.45 -9.39
CA ASN A 212 10.06 -31.47 -10.83
C ASN A 212 10.12 -32.92 -11.33
N ARG A 213 9.36 -33.22 -12.39
CA ARG A 213 9.32 -34.53 -13.07
C ARG A 213 10.71 -35.00 -13.54
N TYR A 214 11.56 -34.05 -13.94
CA TYR A 214 12.91 -34.35 -14.45
C TYR A 214 13.76 -35.12 -13.42
N TRP A 215 13.71 -34.74 -12.16
CA TRP A 215 14.49 -35.33 -11.07
C TRP A 215 13.80 -36.51 -10.36
N ALA A 216 12.54 -36.77 -10.69
CA ALA A 216 11.70 -37.73 -9.94
C ALA A 216 12.24 -39.16 -10.01
N GLY A 217 12.88 -39.57 -11.14
CA GLY A 217 13.53 -40.86 -11.31
C GLY A 217 14.72 -41.03 -10.38
N ASP A 218 15.66 -40.09 -10.42
CA ASP A 218 16.90 -40.15 -9.65
C ASP A 218 16.60 -40.06 -8.13
N VAL A 219 15.69 -39.19 -7.72
CA VAL A 219 15.28 -39.06 -6.32
C VAL A 219 14.72 -40.38 -5.77
N ARG A 220 13.96 -41.11 -6.56
CA ARG A 220 13.38 -42.41 -6.15
C ARG A 220 14.42 -43.55 -6.18
N ILE A 221 15.23 -43.63 -7.23
CA ILE A 221 16.27 -44.69 -7.38
C ILE A 221 17.30 -44.58 -6.24
N TYR A 222 17.78 -43.36 -5.98
CA TYR A 222 18.80 -43.12 -4.97
C TYR A 222 18.23 -42.87 -3.56
N LYS A 223 16.88 -42.92 -3.36
CA LYS A 223 16.20 -42.68 -2.08
C LYS A 223 16.53 -41.35 -1.42
N LEU A 224 16.73 -40.29 -2.24
CA LEU A 224 17.21 -39.00 -1.81
C LEU A 224 16.10 -38.05 -1.24
N LYS A 225 14.84 -38.56 -1.18
CA LYS A 225 13.68 -37.77 -0.72
C LYS A 225 13.94 -37.13 0.65
N ASP A 226 14.30 -37.93 1.65
CA ASP A 226 14.42 -37.46 3.03
C ASP A 226 15.62 -36.53 3.20
N PHE A 227 16.70 -36.74 2.43
CA PHE A 227 17.85 -35.85 2.41
C PHE A 227 17.49 -34.43 1.90
N PHE A 228 16.82 -34.33 0.76
CA PHE A 228 16.46 -33.02 0.23
C PHE A 228 15.32 -32.37 1.02
N LEU A 229 14.38 -33.17 1.55
CA LEU A 229 13.31 -32.65 2.39
C LEU A 229 13.84 -32.05 3.69
N SER A 230 14.77 -32.73 4.39
CA SER A 230 15.37 -32.17 5.61
C SER A 230 16.13 -30.88 5.32
N ARG A 231 16.92 -30.82 4.24
CA ARG A 231 17.64 -29.61 3.84
C ARG A 231 16.71 -28.44 3.51
N TYR A 232 15.58 -28.73 2.86
CA TYR A 232 14.55 -27.72 2.59
C TYR A 232 13.94 -27.19 3.89
N ILE A 233 13.57 -28.10 4.82
CA ILE A 233 12.96 -27.74 6.09
C ILE A 233 13.92 -26.92 6.97
N ASP A 234 15.20 -27.31 7.04
CA ASP A 234 16.21 -26.61 7.81
C ASP A 234 16.37 -25.16 7.32
N LEU A 235 16.56 -24.97 6.01
CA LEU A 235 16.64 -23.63 5.42
C LEU A 235 15.35 -22.83 5.58
N TRP A 236 14.19 -23.46 5.42
CA TRP A 236 12.91 -22.81 5.63
C TRP A 236 12.76 -22.31 7.07
N ASN A 237 13.16 -23.13 8.05
CA ASN A 237 13.11 -22.77 9.46
C ASN A 237 14.06 -21.61 9.77
N GLU A 238 15.29 -21.64 9.26
CA GLU A 238 16.29 -20.57 9.42
C GLU A 238 15.75 -19.23 8.88
N ILE A 239 15.35 -19.19 7.61
CA ILE A 239 14.81 -18.01 6.94
C ILE A 239 13.55 -17.49 7.67
N SER A 240 12.64 -18.40 8.04
CA SER A 240 11.39 -18.04 8.72
C SER A 240 11.63 -17.52 10.14
N HIS A 241 12.65 -18.06 10.84
CA HIS A 241 12.98 -17.60 12.18
C HIS A 241 13.56 -16.18 12.18
N GLU A 242 14.49 -15.90 11.28
CA GLU A 242 15.04 -14.54 11.13
C GLU A 242 13.97 -13.53 10.73
N ARG A 243 13.14 -13.88 9.74
CA ARG A 243 12.02 -13.05 9.32
C ARG A 243 11.07 -12.75 10.47
N ARG A 244 10.69 -13.79 11.26
CA ARG A 244 9.80 -13.61 12.42
C ARG A 244 10.40 -12.72 13.50
N LYS A 245 11.71 -12.79 13.76
CA LYS A 245 12.38 -11.89 14.71
C LYS A 245 12.25 -10.42 14.29
N ILE A 246 12.47 -10.13 13.00
CA ILE A 246 12.33 -8.77 12.46
C ILE A 246 10.87 -8.32 12.61
N PHE A 247 9.90 -9.12 12.17
CA PHE A 247 8.48 -8.80 12.26
C PHE A 247 8.03 -8.57 13.70
N ALA A 248 8.35 -9.49 14.63
CA ALA A 248 7.94 -9.37 16.01
C ALA A 248 8.46 -8.08 16.67
N LYS A 249 9.74 -7.76 16.44
CA LYS A 249 10.33 -6.53 16.95
C LYS A 249 9.60 -5.29 16.47
N TYR A 250 9.37 -5.19 15.16
CA TYR A 250 8.74 -3.99 14.58
C TYR A 250 7.23 -3.94 14.80
N SER A 251 6.55 -5.09 14.93
CA SER A 251 5.14 -5.13 15.33
C SER A 251 4.91 -4.53 16.71
N VAL A 252 5.80 -4.83 17.67
CA VAL A 252 5.70 -4.24 19.01
C VAL A 252 5.93 -2.72 18.95
N ILE A 253 6.96 -2.26 18.24
CA ILE A 253 7.24 -0.82 18.10
C ILE A 253 6.07 -0.12 17.38
N MET A 254 5.49 -0.76 16.36
CA MET A 254 4.32 -0.23 15.64
C MET A 254 3.10 -0.12 16.55
N ALA A 255 2.85 -1.14 17.39
CA ALA A 255 1.76 -1.10 18.35
C ALA A 255 1.87 0.09 19.32
N PHE A 256 3.08 0.42 19.77
CA PHE A 256 3.30 1.64 20.59
C PHE A 256 3.02 2.93 19.79
N ALA A 257 3.43 3.00 18.53
CA ALA A 257 3.13 4.17 17.68
C ALA A 257 1.62 4.30 17.42
N ASP A 258 0.90 3.18 17.25
CA ASP A 258 -0.54 3.15 17.07
C ASP A 258 -1.30 3.55 18.35
N ILE A 259 -0.77 3.20 19.55
CA ILE A 259 -1.31 3.68 20.82
C ILE A 259 -1.19 5.20 20.92
N VAL A 260 -0.06 5.79 20.52
CA VAL A 260 0.10 7.26 20.49
C VAL A 260 -0.93 7.91 19.56
N ASN A 261 -1.15 7.31 18.40
CA ASN A 261 -2.17 7.77 17.44
C ASN A 261 -3.58 7.69 18.04
N LEU A 262 -3.91 6.56 18.71
CA LEU A 262 -5.18 6.37 19.39
C LEU A 262 -5.39 7.42 20.50
N LEU A 263 -4.38 7.69 21.31
CA LEU A 263 -4.45 8.71 22.37
C LEU A 263 -4.71 10.10 21.79
N GLY A 264 -4.08 10.43 20.65
CA GLY A 264 -4.35 11.68 19.94
C GLY A 264 -5.78 11.77 19.43
N LEU A 265 -6.31 10.69 18.88
CA LEU A 265 -7.70 10.61 18.43
C LEU A 265 -8.68 10.78 19.60
N VAL A 266 -8.44 10.10 20.72
CA VAL A 266 -9.24 10.26 21.94
C VAL A 266 -9.19 11.70 22.45
N PHE A 267 -8.02 12.34 22.44
CA PHE A 267 -7.89 13.74 22.81
C PHE A 267 -8.73 14.65 21.88
N ILE A 268 -8.66 14.46 20.57
CA ILE A 268 -9.45 15.21 19.58
C ILE A 268 -10.94 15.06 19.87
N ILE A 269 -11.42 13.83 20.12
CA ILE A 269 -12.82 13.56 20.43
C ILE A 269 -13.25 14.27 21.71
N ILE A 270 -12.48 14.15 22.81
CA ILE A 270 -12.81 14.79 24.09
C ILE A 270 -12.81 16.32 23.95
N TYR A 271 -11.83 16.88 23.24
CA TYR A 271 -11.72 18.30 22.99
C TYR A 271 -12.92 18.82 22.19
N SER A 272 -13.28 18.14 21.09
CA SER A 272 -14.43 18.49 20.25
C SER A 272 -15.77 18.33 20.99
N LEU A 273 -15.91 17.28 21.83
CA LEU A 273 -17.09 17.11 22.69
C LEU A 273 -17.24 18.27 23.68
N ARG A 274 -16.13 18.71 24.29
CA ARG A 274 -16.15 19.86 25.20
C ARG A 274 -16.60 21.13 24.50
N GLN A 275 -16.13 21.38 23.28
CA GLN A 275 -16.57 22.52 22.45
C GLN A 275 -18.06 22.42 22.08
N CYS A 276 -18.53 21.23 21.79
CA CYS A 276 -19.95 20.97 21.48
C CYS A 276 -20.84 21.25 22.71
N LEU A 277 -20.43 20.77 23.89
CA LEU A 277 -21.16 21.01 25.15
C LEU A 277 -21.18 22.51 25.57
N SER A 278 -20.14 23.26 25.21
CA SER A 278 -20.11 24.70 25.40
C SER A 278 -20.93 25.50 24.36
N GLY A 279 -21.52 24.81 23.36
CA GLY A 279 -22.35 25.42 22.33
C GLY A 279 -21.56 26.15 21.22
N THR A 280 -20.23 26.01 21.20
CA THR A 280 -19.39 26.70 20.23
C THR A 280 -19.42 26.00 18.86
N ILE A 281 -19.66 24.67 18.80
CA ILE A 281 -19.79 23.89 17.58
C ILE A 281 -21.03 23.00 17.62
N LEU A 282 -21.58 22.69 16.44
CA LEU A 282 -22.74 21.80 16.29
C LEU A 282 -22.31 20.32 16.30
N ILE A 283 -23.22 19.41 16.66
CA ILE A 283 -22.95 17.96 16.73
C ILE A 283 -22.46 17.41 15.39
N GLY A 284 -23.02 17.85 14.28
CA GLY A 284 -22.59 17.38 12.96
C GLY A 284 -21.20 17.88 12.52
N THR A 285 -20.58 18.81 13.25
CA THR A 285 -19.17 19.18 13.02
C THR A 285 -18.20 18.26 13.76
N LEU A 286 -18.72 17.40 14.63
CA LEU A 286 -17.97 16.42 15.41
C LEU A 286 -17.75 15.11 14.61
N THR A 287 -18.54 14.89 13.57
CA THR A 287 -18.45 13.73 12.67
C THR A 287 -17.48 13.97 11.53
#